data_c1aacaa0425bfd794df3205806f2fde4
#
_entry.id   c1aacaa0425bfd794df3205806f2fde4
#
_cell.length_a   1.000
_cell.length_b   1.000
_cell.length_c   1.000
_cell.angle_alpha   90.00
_cell.angle_beta   90.00
_cell.angle_gamma   90.00
#
_symmetry.space_group_name_H-M   'P 1'
#
loop_
_entity.id
_entity.type
_entity.pdbx_description
1 polymer ?
#
loop_
_entity_poly.entity_id
_entity_poly.type
_entity_poly.pdbx_seq_one_letter_code
_entity_poly.pdbx_strand_id
1 'polypeptide(L)'
;ERIVAEIARFGVTRRVSPYLMNEPFLDKTILDKSRYIARHVPGCKVVITTNAGKLTREVVDDIVKDNPFRAIYISMQGIEKGPYESTMGGSLVFEETKRNVEYLMEQRNKHLPGLKIVMTMIKTSAIDAESAVRYWKSLGAESKYTVLENRGGNLPGFNELNVGSKRVFKDCTRLFKHAYIMFNGDMVLCCTDYYKTMVLGNVGETSIYDVWNSPRAVELRRNFIKGDLRDNPLCAKCVISGSS
;
A
#
# COMPACT_ATOMS: atom_id res chain seq x y z
N GLU A 1 -8.39 9.60 16.63
CA GLU A 1 -9.88 9.63 16.75
C GLU A 1 -10.51 10.65 15.80
N ARG A 2 -10.10 11.93 15.80
CA ARG A 2 -10.67 13.00 14.97
C ARG A 2 -10.73 12.64 13.48
N ILE A 3 -9.64 12.16 12.88
CA ILE A 3 -9.59 11.73 11.47
C ILE A 3 -10.62 10.64 11.20
N VAL A 4 -10.76 9.64 12.08
CA VAL A 4 -11.73 8.54 11.92
C VAL A 4 -13.16 9.06 11.99
N ALA A 5 -13.47 9.96 12.93
CA ALA A 5 -14.77 10.61 13.03
C ALA A 5 -15.13 11.41 11.77
N GLU A 6 -14.16 12.11 11.20
CA GLU A 6 -14.35 12.86 9.95
C GLU A 6 -14.60 11.92 8.76
N ILE A 7 -13.80 10.84 8.63
CA ILE A 7 -13.99 9.82 7.58
C ILE A 7 -15.39 9.18 7.68
N ALA A 8 -15.85 8.90 8.89
CA ALA A 8 -17.20 8.33 9.11
C ALA A 8 -18.32 9.26 8.62
N ARG A 9 -18.17 10.58 8.80
CA ARG A 9 -19.14 11.58 8.33
C ARG A 9 -19.26 11.67 6.81
N PHE A 10 -18.20 11.32 6.05
CA PHE A 10 -18.29 11.34 4.58
C PHE A 10 -19.26 10.30 4.02
N GLY A 11 -19.50 9.19 4.71
CA GLY A 11 -20.44 8.15 4.30
C GLY A 11 -20.08 7.39 3.01
N VAL A 12 -19.04 7.82 2.31
CA VAL A 12 -18.61 7.30 0.99
C VAL A 12 -17.29 6.54 1.03
N THR A 13 -16.63 6.52 2.19
CA THR A 13 -15.32 5.87 2.34
C THR A 13 -15.47 4.36 2.30
N ARG A 14 -14.99 3.72 1.24
CA ARG A 14 -15.09 2.27 1.03
C ARG A 14 -13.93 1.49 1.62
N ARG A 15 -12.78 2.13 1.80
CA ARG A 15 -11.54 1.50 2.27
C ARG A 15 -10.72 2.49 3.08
N VAL A 16 -10.23 2.03 4.22
CA VAL A 16 -9.18 2.71 4.99
C VAL A 16 -7.98 1.78 5.13
N SER A 17 -6.80 2.33 4.93
CA SER A 17 -5.52 1.64 5.14
C SER A 17 -4.72 2.44 6.17
N PRO A 18 -4.58 1.96 7.42
CA PRO A 18 -3.96 2.72 8.50
C PRO A 18 -2.42 2.67 8.43
N TYR A 19 -1.88 2.82 7.24
CA TYR A 19 -0.44 2.92 6.93
C TYR A 19 -0.26 3.70 5.63
N LEU A 20 0.94 4.18 5.37
CA LEU A 20 1.26 4.82 4.09
C LEU A 20 2.62 4.37 3.53
N MET A 21 3.73 4.79 4.12
CA MET A 21 5.10 4.55 3.65
C MET A 21 5.95 3.75 4.65
N ASN A 22 5.31 3.19 5.68
CA ASN A 22 5.94 2.44 6.75
C ASN A 22 5.54 0.96 6.71
N GLU A 23 6.28 0.13 7.44
CA GLU A 23 5.82 -1.21 7.80
C GLU A 23 4.83 -1.09 8.98
N PRO A 24 3.55 -1.44 8.78
CA PRO A 24 2.52 -1.17 9.79
C PRO A 24 2.72 -1.95 11.10
N PHE A 25 3.23 -3.18 11.07
CA PHE A 25 3.42 -3.99 12.27
C PHE A 25 4.65 -3.60 13.12
N LEU A 26 5.39 -2.55 12.73
CA LEU A 26 6.30 -1.86 13.64
C LEU A 26 5.56 -0.99 14.66
N ASP A 27 4.35 -0.57 14.35
CA ASP A 27 3.46 0.13 15.29
C ASP A 27 2.72 -0.89 16.15
N LYS A 28 3.10 -1.00 17.42
CA LYS A 28 2.49 -1.93 18.40
C LYS A 28 1.00 -1.70 18.62
N THR A 29 0.46 -0.55 18.23
CA THR A 29 -0.95 -0.19 18.39
C THR A 29 -1.75 -0.31 17.08
N ILE A 30 -1.16 -0.86 16.02
CA ILE A 30 -1.79 -0.92 14.70
C ILE A 30 -3.08 -1.74 14.69
N LEU A 31 -3.16 -2.84 15.46
CA LEU A 31 -4.35 -3.65 15.57
C LEU A 31 -5.48 -2.89 16.26
N ASP A 32 -5.19 -2.20 17.37
CA ASP A 32 -6.19 -1.40 18.09
C ASP A 32 -6.70 -0.24 17.24
N LYS A 33 -5.81 0.45 16.52
CA LYS A 33 -6.19 1.48 15.55
C LYS A 33 -7.07 0.91 14.44
N SER A 34 -6.75 -0.26 13.93
CA SER A 34 -7.52 -0.94 12.88
C SER A 34 -8.90 -1.36 13.36
N ARG A 35 -8.99 -1.89 14.58
CA ARG A 35 -10.26 -2.24 15.26
C ARG A 35 -11.11 -0.99 15.50
N TYR A 36 -10.48 0.09 15.95
CA TYR A 36 -11.16 1.37 16.12
C TYR A 36 -11.78 1.86 14.81
N ILE A 37 -11.04 1.83 13.71
CA ILE A 37 -11.55 2.20 12.38
C ILE A 37 -12.72 1.30 11.97
N ALA A 38 -12.57 -0.02 12.11
CA ALA A 38 -13.60 -0.99 11.73
C ALA A 38 -14.92 -0.76 12.47
N ARG A 39 -14.85 -0.36 13.76
CA ARG A 39 -16.04 -0.09 14.59
C ARG A 39 -16.69 1.26 14.31
N HIS A 40 -15.90 2.28 13.96
CA HIS A 40 -16.39 3.67 13.87
C HIS A 40 -16.62 4.17 12.45
N VAL A 41 -16.23 3.41 11.41
CA VAL A 41 -16.50 3.76 10.01
C VAL A 41 -17.36 2.66 9.37
N PRO A 42 -18.70 2.74 9.49
CA PRO A 42 -19.59 1.70 9.00
C PRO A 42 -19.42 1.41 7.51
N GLY A 43 -19.41 0.12 7.14
CA GLY A 43 -19.27 -0.32 5.74
C GLY A 43 -17.88 -0.16 5.16
N CYS A 44 -16.92 0.38 5.90
CA CYS A 44 -15.55 0.52 5.48
C CYS A 44 -14.81 -0.83 5.53
N LYS A 45 -13.95 -1.07 4.54
CA LYS A 45 -13.02 -2.19 4.53
C LYS A 45 -11.68 -1.72 5.07
N VAL A 46 -11.29 -2.20 6.24
CA VAL A 46 -9.92 -2.00 6.74
C VAL A 46 -9.00 -2.96 6.01
N VAL A 47 -7.96 -2.43 5.40
CA VAL A 47 -6.99 -3.19 4.59
C VAL A 47 -5.59 -2.79 4.98
N ILE A 48 -4.70 -3.77 5.14
CA ILE A 48 -3.31 -3.54 5.49
C ILE A 48 -2.38 -4.15 4.45
N THR A 49 -1.22 -3.52 4.22
CA THR A 49 -0.13 -4.10 3.43
C THR A 49 1.11 -4.15 4.29
N THR A 50 1.77 -5.29 4.33
CA THR A 50 2.94 -5.56 5.16
C THR A 50 4.00 -6.31 4.36
N ASN A 51 5.26 -6.18 4.78
CA ASN A 51 6.33 -7.06 4.32
C ASN A 51 6.40 -8.38 5.10
N ALA A 52 5.50 -8.58 6.07
CA ALA A 52 5.36 -9.74 6.95
C ALA A 52 6.56 -10.04 7.88
N GLY A 53 7.61 -9.23 7.88
CA GLY A 53 8.75 -9.45 8.77
C GLY A 53 8.42 -9.30 10.27
N LYS A 54 7.37 -8.56 10.59
CA LYS A 54 6.85 -8.40 11.97
C LYS A 54 5.50 -9.05 12.20
N LEU A 55 5.06 -9.90 11.28
CA LEU A 55 3.82 -10.66 11.40
C LEU A 55 4.08 -11.95 12.20
N THR A 56 4.51 -11.78 13.45
CA THR A 56 4.86 -12.88 14.37
C THR A 56 3.64 -13.72 14.73
N ARG A 57 3.86 -14.86 15.39
CA ARG A 57 2.76 -15.73 15.87
C ARG A 57 1.81 -14.96 16.78
N GLU A 58 2.33 -14.18 17.73
CA GLU A 58 1.53 -13.38 18.66
C GLU A 58 0.65 -12.37 17.92
N VAL A 59 1.17 -11.72 16.89
CA VAL A 59 0.41 -10.78 16.05
C VAL A 59 -0.69 -11.52 15.27
N VAL A 60 -0.38 -12.68 14.71
CA VAL A 60 -1.37 -13.50 13.98
C VAL A 60 -2.46 -14.00 14.93
N ASP A 61 -2.11 -14.49 16.12
CA ASP A 61 -3.06 -14.97 17.12
C ASP A 61 -3.99 -13.85 17.61
N ASP A 62 -3.46 -12.63 17.77
CA ASP A 62 -4.28 -11.45 18.11
C ASP A 62 -5.22 -11.06 16.95
N ILE A 63 -4.80 -11.21 15.70
CA ILE A 63 -5.67 -11.04 14.52
C ILE A 63 -6.78 -12.11 14.53
N VAL A 64 -6.46 -13.36 14.83
CA VAL A 64 -7.45 -14.44 14.89
C VAL A 64 -8.51 -14.18 15.96
N LYS A 65 -8.10 -13.66 17.10
CA LYS A 65 -8.97 -13.35 18.24
C LYS A 65 -10.01 -12.25 17.94
N ASP A 66 -9.60 -11.18 17.26
CA ASP A 66 -10.48 -10.05 16.88
C ASP A 66 -9.96 -9.39 15.59
N ASN A 67 -10.34 -9.95 14.45
CA ASN A 67 -9.85 -9.55 13.14
C ASN A 67 -10.49 -8.25 12.64
N PRO A 68 -9.75 -7.16 12.51
CA PRO A 68 -10.26 -5.91 11.92
C PRO A 68 -10.21 -5.87 10.39
N PHE A 69 -9.49 -6.80 9.74
CA PHE A 69 -9.13 -6.67 8.34
C PHE A 69 -10.09 -7.40 7.41
N ARG A 70 -10.44 -6.74 6.32
CA ARG A 70 -11.07 -7.38 5.17
C ARG A 70 -10.04 -8.10 4.29
N ALA A 71 -8.83 -7.55 4.20
CA ALA A 71 -7.73 -8.14 3.45
C ALA A 71 -6.37 -7.74 4.04
N ILE A 72 -5.43 -8.66 4.00
CA ILE A 72 -4.01 -8.42 4.26
C ILE A 72 -3.25 -8.64 2.95
N TYR A 73 -2.59 -7.59 2.47
CA TYR A 73 -1.68 -7.67 1.34
C TYR A 73 -0.27 -7.90 1.86
N ILE A 74 0.42 -8.87 1.30
CA ILE A 74 1.78 -9.20 1.70
C ILE A 74 2.71 -8.90 0.53
N SER A 75 3.63 -7.97 0.74
CA SER A 75 4.69 -7.64 -0.22
C SER A 75 5.85 -8.63 -0.03
N MET A 76 5.97 -9.61 -0.92
CA MET A 76 7.02 -10.62 -0.86
C MET A 76 7.62 -10.82 -2.25
N GLN A 77 8.84 -10.29 -2.45
CA GLN A 77 9.50 -10.27 -3.75
C GLN A 77 10.22 -11.58 -4.02
N GLY A 78 9.53 -12.50 -4.69
CA GLY A 78 10.07 -13.81 -5.04
C GLY A 78 9.83 -14.90 -3.98
N ILE A 79 10.33 -16.10 -4.27
CA ILE A 79 10.22 -17.31 -3.43
C ILE A 79 11.58 -17.94 -3.14
N GLU A 80 12.65 -17.27 -3.52
CA GLU A 80 14.03 -17.69 -3.32
C GLU A 80 14.77 -16.71 -2.41
N LYS A 81 15.61 -17.23 -1.52
CA LYS A 81 16.31 -16.44 -0.50
C LYS A 81 17.14 -15.30 -1.10
N GLY A 82 18.00 -15.58 -2.06
CA GLY A 82 18.91 -14.59 -2.64
C GLY A 82 18.18 -13.38 -3.26
N PRO A 83 17.31 -13.61 -4.26
CA PRO A 83 16.50 -12.56 -4.87
C PRO A 83 15.60 -11.82 -3.86
N TYR A 84 15.00 -12.51 -2.90
CA TYR A 84 14.18 -11.90 -1.87
C TYR A 84 14.99 -10.94 -0.98
N GLU A 85 16.07 -11.42 -0.37
CA GLU A 85 16.87 -10.64 0.58
C GLU A 85 17.56 -9.43 -0.11
N SER A 86 17.95 -9.56 -1.38
CA SER A 86 18.52 -8.46 -2.15
C SER A 86 17.50 -7.37 -2.51
N THR A 87 16.23 -7.73 -2.75
CA THR A 87 15.19 -6.78 -3.17
C THR A 87 14.41 -6.18 -2.01
N MET A 88 14.24 -6.92 -0.90
CA MET A 88 13.46 -6.45 0.26
C MET A 88 14.28 -5.63 1.27
N GLY A 89 15.60 -5.55 1.08
CA GLY A 89 16.53 -4.88 2.00
C GLY A 89 16.98 -5.79 3.15
N GLY A 90 18.24 -5.69 3.51
CA GLY A 90 18.99 -6.64 4.34
C GLY A 90 18.54 -6.86 5.79
N SER A 91 17.44 -6.25 6.22
CA SER A 91 16.84 -6.49 7.55
C SER A 91 15.76 -7.58 7.55
N LEU A 92 15.34 -8.07 6.39
CA LEU A 92 14.33 -9.11 6.24
C LEU A 92 14.97 -10.44 5.89
N VAL A 93 14.77 -11.44 6.75
CA VAL A 93 15.25 -12.81 6.57
C VAL A 93 14.17 -13.63 5.87
N PHE A 94 14.48 -14.20 4.72
CA PHE A 94 13.52 -14.94 3.90
C PHE A 94 12.79 -16.05 4.64
N GLU A 95 13.55 -16.92 5.33
CA GLU A 95 12.99 -18.08 6.03
C GLU A 95 12.07 -17.68 7.19
N GLU A 96 12.39 -16.58 7.89
CA GLU A 96 11.54 -16.06 8.95
C GLU A 96 10.23 -15.50 8.38
N THR A 97 10.34 -14.66 7.35
CA THR A 97 9.16 -14.07 6.70
C THR A 97 8.25 -15.13 6.11
N LYS A 98 8.84 -16.15 5.46
CA LYS A 98 8.10 -17.27 4.90
C LYS A 98 7.32 -18.02 5.98
N ARG A 99 7.96 -18.36 7.11
CA ARG A 99 7.28 -19.01 8.24
C ARG A 99 6.14 -18.18 8.80
N ASN A 100 6.31 -16.86 8.91
CA ASN A 100 5.26 -15.95 9.36
C ASN A 100 4.03 -15.99 8.42
N VAL A 101 4.28 -15.97 7.11
CA VAL A 101 3.21 -16.03 6.10
C VAL A 101 2.51 -17.40 6.13
N GLU A 102 3.26 -18.49 6.19
CA GLU A 102 2.71 -19.85 6.27
C GLU A 102 1.83 -20.02 7.50
N TYR A 103 2.27 -19.52 8.66
CA TYR A 103 1.48 -19.53 9.89
C TYR A 103 0.20 -18.70 9.77
N LEU A 104 0.27 -17.50 9.20
CA LEU A 104 -0.92 -16.71 8.93
C LEU A 104 -1.90 -17.46 8.02
N MET A 105 -1.41 -18.10 6.96
CA MET A 105 -2.23 -18.88 6.04
C MET A 105 -2.92 -20.05 6.74
N GLU A 106 -2.21 -20.78 7.58
CA GLU A 106 -2.75 -21.87 8.38
C GLU A 106 -3.86 -21.38 9.31
N GLN A 107 -3.61 -20.33 10.08
CA GLN A 107 -4.58 -19.78 11.02
C GLN A 107 -5.80 -19.20 10.30
N ARG A 108 -5.58 -18.50 9.16
CA ARG A 108 -6.67 -17.99 8.32
C ARG A 108 -7.57 -19.11 7.81
N ASN A 109 -7.00 -20.20 7.33
CA ASN A 109 -7.79 -21.33 6.81
C ASN A 109 -8.65 -21.99 7.89
N LYS A 110 -8.14 -22.05 9.14
CA LYS A 110 -8.85 -22.65 10.28
C LYS A 110 -9.92 -21.74 10.87
N HIS A 111 -9.63 -20.45 11.02
CA HIS A 111 -10.41 -19.58 11.88
C HIS A 111 -11.03 -18.37 11.16
N LEU A 112 -10.46 -17.92 10.04
CA LEU A 112 -10.85 -16.69 9.36
C LEU A 112 -11.05 -16.89 7.84
N PRO A 113 -11.94 -17.82 7.40
CA PRO A 113 -12.07 -18.15 5.97
C PRO A 113 -12.52 -16.97 5.10
N GLY A 114 -13.11 -15.94 5.70
CA GLY A 114 -13.51 -14.69 5.03
C GLY A 114 -12.38 -13.66 4.87
N LEU A 115 -11.25 -13.82 5.57
CA LEU A 115 -10.10 -12.93 5.45
C LEU A 115 -9.34 -13.22 4.16
N LYS A 116 -9.18 -12.21 3.32
CA LYS A 116 -8.38 -12.31 2.09
C LYS A 116 -6.90 -12.11 2.39
N ILE A 117 -6.08 -13.07 1.99
CA ILE A 117 -4.61 -12.92 1.95
C ILE A 117 -4.20 -12.77 0.49
N VAL A 118 -3.52 -11.68 0.18
CA VAL A 118 -3.12 -11.32 -1.18
C VAL A 118 -1.61 -11.14 -1.24
N MET A 119 -0.92 -12.08 -1.86
CA MET A 119 0.51 -11.96 -2.12
C MET A 119 0.74 -11.00 -3.28
N THR A 120 1.57 -10.00 -3.08
CA THR A 120 1.88 -8.99 -4.09
C THR A 120 3.38 -8.95 -4.39
N MET A 121 3.71 -8.92 -5.66
CA MET A 121 5.07 -8.83 -6.17
C MET A 121 5.14 -7.73 -7.23
N ILE A 122 6.33 -7.21 -7.44
CA ILE A 122 6.62 -6.28 -8.54
C ILE A 122 7.41 -7.05 -9.58
N LYS A 123 6.95 -7.07 -10.83
CA LYS A 123 7.68 -7.69 -11.93
C LYS A 123 8.92 -6.86 -12.25
N THR A 124 10.09 -7.44 -12.02
CA THR A 124 11.39 -6.83 -12.27
C THR A 124 12.33 -7.84 -12.90
N SER A 125 13.49 -7.38 -13.37
CA SER A 125 14.56 -8.27 -13.87
C SER A 125 15.19 -9.15 -12.78
N ALA A 126 14.99 -8.80 -11.50
CA ALA A 126 15.63 -9.46 -10.36
C ALA A 126 14.89 -10.69 -9.84
N ILE A 127 13.61 -10.90 -10.21
CA ILE A 127 12.78 -11.98 -9.65
C ILE A 127 11.94 -12.69 -10.72
N ASP A 128 11.75 -14.00 -10.56
CA ASP A 128 10.71 -14.75 -11.29
C ASP A 128 9.35 -14.56 -10.60
N ALA A 129 8.68 -13.48 -10.97
CA ALA A 129 7.37 -13.13 -10.42
C ALA A 129 6.28 -14.16 -10.77
N GLU A 130 6.40 -14.82 -11.91
CA GLU A 130 5.40 -15.79 -12.39
C GLU A 130 5.45 -17.08 -11.60
N SER A 131 6.64 -17.62 -11.35
CA SER A 131 6.81 -18.80 -10.49
C SER A 131 6.37 -18.49 -9.05
N ALA A 132 6.70 -17.30 -8.53
CA ALA A 132 6.26 -16.88 -7.22
C ALA A 132 4.71 -16.79 -7.13
N VAL A 133 4.04 -16.26 -8.15
CA VAL A 133 2.56 -16.25 -8.20
C VAL A 133 1.99 -17.68 -8.18
N ARG A 134 2.55 -18.59 -8.96
CA ARG A 134 2.10 -20.00 -8.97
C ARG A 134 2.26 -20.66 -7.61
N TYR A 135 3.41 -20.47 -6.98
CA TYR A 135 3.70 -21.02 -5.64
C TYR A 135 2.67 -20.55 -4.59
N TRP A 136 2.45 -19.25 -4.45
CA TRP A 136 1.52 -18.75 -3.45
C TRP A 136 0.07 -19.14 -3.73
N LYS A 137 -0.33 -19.23 -4.99
CA LYS A 137 -1.64 -19.76 -5.36
C LYS A 137 -1.82 -21.22 -4.97
N SER A 138 -0.79 -22.05 -5.10
CA SER A 138 -0.86 -23.47 -4.68
C SER A 138 -1.08 -23.63 -3.17
N LEU A 139 -0.69 -22.62 -2.37
CA LEU A 139 -0.96 -22.57 -0.93
C LEU A 139 -2.31 -21.92 -0.57
N GLY A 140 -3.12 -21.57 -1.56
CA GLY A 140 -4.45 -20.99 -1.37
C GLY A 140 -4.48 -19.47 -1.13
N ALA A 141 -3.39 -18.74 -1.36
CA ALA A 141 -3.39 -17.29 -1.36
C ALA A 141 -3.89 -16.72 -2.71
N GLU A 142 -4.60 -15.59 -2.69
CA GLU A 142 -4.68 -14.76 -3.88
C GLU A 142 -3.27 -14.23 -4.17
N SER A 143 -2.81 -14.32 -5.41
CA SER A 143 -1.45 -13.89 -5.75
C SER A 143 -1.40 -13.19 -7.10
N LYS A 144 -0.68 -12.08 -7.16
CA LYS A 144 -0.51 -11.28 -8.37
C LYS A 144 0.82 -10.53 -8.35
N TYR A 145 1.27 -10.17 -9.54
CA TYR A 145 2.34 -9.18 -9.68
C TYR A 145 1.78 -7.88 -10.29
N THR A 146 2.49 -6.79 -10.06
CA THR A 146 2.23 -5.47 -10.63
C THR A 146 3.44 -5.01 -11.41
N VAL A 147 3.23 -4.08 -12.32
CA VAL A 147 4.31 -3.43 -13.06
C VAL A 147 5.14 -2.52 -12.13
N LEU A 148 6.41 -2.36 -12.47
CA LEU A 148 7.29 -1.45 -11.74
C LEU A 148 6.90 0.00 -12.02
N GLU A 149 6.80 0.81 -10.96
CA GLU A 149 6.63 2.25 -11.03
C GLU A 149 7.93 2.94 -10.60
N ASN A 150 8.35 4.00 -11.32
CA ASN A 150 9.51 4.80 -10.91
C ASN A 150 9.23 5.73 -9.72
N ARG A 151 8.01 5.67 -9.18
CA ARG A 151 7.55 6.43 -8.01
C ARG A 151 7.73 7.95 -8.14
N GLY A 152 7.35 8.49 -9.31
CA GLY A 152 7.50 9.91 -9.60
C GLY A 152 8.97 10.36 -9.74
N GLY A 153 9.84 9.45 -10.15
CA GLY A 153 11.29 9.67 -10.26
C GLY A 153 12.08 9.38 -8.97
N ASN A 154 11.41 8.87 -7.92
CA ASN A 154 12.01 8.65 -6.60
C ASN A 154 12.57 7.21 -6.41
N LEU A 155 12.52 6.35 -7.43
CA LEU A 155 13.07 4.99 -7.38
C LEU A 155 14.45 4.95 -8.08
N PRO A 156 15.55 4.90 -7.31
CA PRO A 156 16.87 4.59 -7.88
C PRO A 156 16.85 3.22 -8.55
N GLY A 157 17.64 3.04 -9.61
CA GLY A 157 17.72 1.74 -10.29
C GLY A 157 16.48 1.33 -11.09
N PHE A 158 15.50 2.24 -11.32
CA PHE A 158 14.30 1.91 -12.10
C PHE A 158 14.62 1.34 -13.47
N ASN A 159 15.64 1.88 -14.15
CA ASN A 159 16.01 1.45 -15.49
C ASN A 159 16.58 0.03 -15.53
N GLU A 160 17.37 -0.32 -14.54
CA GLU A 160 18.06 -1.62 -14.38
C GLU A 160 17.05 -2.71 -13.98
N LEU A 161 16.07 -2.34 -13.19
CA LEU A 161 15.01 -3.25 -12.70
C LEU A 161 13.84 -3.39 -13.68
N ASN A 162 13.73 -2.46 -14.64
CA ASN A 162 12.59 -2.43 -15.56
C ASN A 162 12.64 -3.57 -16.57
N VAL A 163 11.52 -4.26 -16.71
CA VAL A 163 11.30 -5.27 -17.75
C VAL A 163 10.26 -4.75 -18.75
N GLY A 164 10.69 -4.54 -19.98
CA GLY A 164 9.82 -4.05 -21.07
C GLY A 164 9.93 -2.55 -21.35
N SER A 165 8.95 -2.02 -22.06
CA SER A 165 8.90 -0.61 -22.45
C SER A 165 8.54 0.28 -21.26
N LYS A 166 8.84 1.59 -21.38
CA LYS A 166 8.43 2.61 -20.40
C LYS A 166 7.27 3.40 -20.96
N ARG A 167 6.29 3.72 -20.12
CA ARG A 167 5.19 4.62 -20.51
C ARG A 167 4.89 5.62 -19.40
N VAL A 168 4.47 6.82 -19.79
CA VAL A 168 3.96 7.81 -18.84
C VAL A 168 2.64 7.33 -18.25
N PHE A 169 2.49 7.48 -16.95
CA PHE A 169 1.29 7.05 -16.25
C PHE A 169 0.17 8.09 -16.37
N LYS A 170 -0.54 8.08 -17.50
CA LYS A 170 -1.59 9.06 -17.83
C LYS A 170 -2.95 8.73 -17.19
N ASP A 171 -3.24 7.45 -16.91
CA ASP A 171 -4.55 6.98 -16.43
C ASP A 171 -4.62 6.84 -14.91
N CYS A 172 -3.88 7.68 -14.19
CA CYS A 172 -3.80 7.61 -12.74
C CYS A 172 -5.08 8.14 -12.10
N THR A 173 -5.76 7.26 -11.34
CA THR A 173 -6.96 7.64 -10.57
C THR A 173 -6.65 8.05 -9.13
N ARG A 174 -5.40 7.99 -8.70
CA ARG A 174 -4.98 8.23 -7.29
C ARG A 174 -5.36 9.62 -6.81
N LEU A 175 -5.18 10.65 -7.67
CA LEU A 175 -5.50 12.04 -7.36
C LEU A 175 -6.98 12.30 -7.12
N PHE A 176 -7.85 11.41 -7.62
CA PHE A 176 -9.31 11.59 -7.63
C PHE A 176 -10.02 10.70 -6.62
N LYS A 177 -9.36 9.65 -6.12
CA LYS A 177 -10.00 8.61 -5.32
C LYS A 177 -9.36 8.38 -3.97
N HIS A 178 -8.13 8.89 -3.73
CA HIS A 178 -7.39 8.57 -2.52
C HIS A 178 -6.85 9.82 -1.83
N ALA A 179 -7.10 9.95 -0.54
CA ALA A 179 -6.42 10.89 0.35
C ALA A 179 -5.25 10.17 1.05
N TYR A 180 -4.06 10.74 0.97
CA TYR A 180 -2.85 10.21 1.57
C TYR A 180 -2.42 11.10 2.72
N ILE A 181 -2.64 10.65 3.94
CA ILE A 181 -2.37 11.40 5.16
C ILE A 181 -1.19 10.75 5.86
N MET A 182 -0.16 11.55 6.15
CA MET A 182 1.04 11.11 6.84
C MET A 182 0.85 11.15 8.37
N PHE A 183 1.79 10.55 9.10
CA PHE A 183 1.73 10.47 10.58
C PHE A 183 1.68 11.83 11.27
N ASN A 184 2.23 12.87 10.65
CA ASN A 184 2.24 14.26 11.16
C ASN A 184 1.02 15.08 10.71
N GLY A 185 0.06 14.48 10.00
CA GLY A 185 -1.13 15.14 9.49
C GLY A 185 -1.00 15.75 8.09
N ASP A 186 0.18 15.78 7.49
CA ASP A 186 0.33 16.27 6.12
C ASP A 186 -0.46 15.40 5.14
N MET A 187 -1.34 16.01 4.36
CA MET A 187 -1.96 15.35 3.20
C MET A 187 -1.07 15.59 1.98
N VAL A 188 -0.50 14.50 1.45
CA VAL A 188 0.34 14.53 0.25
C VAL A 188 -0.45 14.11 -0.99
N LEU A 189 0.02 14.53 -2.15
CA LEU A 189 -0.66 14.29 -3.43
C LEU A 189 -0.77 12.80 -3.77
N CYS A 190 0.26 12.01 -3.44
CA CYS A 190 0.37 10.61 -3.84
C CYS A 190 1.17 9.80 -2.81
N CYS A 191 0.88 8.49 -2.72
CA CYS A 191 1.63 7.55 -1.88
C CYS A 191 3.11 7.36 -2.31
N THR A 192 3.52 7.90 -3.45
CA THR A 192 4.91 7.83 -3.92
C THR A 192 5.72 9.08 -3.60
N ASP A 193 5.10 10.07 -2.98
CA ASP A 193 5.75 11.33 -2.60
C ASP A 193 6.49 11.22 -1.26
N TYR A 194 7.54 10.40 -1.25
CA TYR A 194 8.33 10.15 -0.03
C TYR A 194 9.00 11.40 0.54
N TYR A 195 9.32 12.35 -0.34
CA TYR A 195 10.04 13.57 0.03
C TYR A 195 9.10 14.73 0.34
N LYS A 196 7.77 14.49 0.37
CA LYS A 196 6.74 15.53 0.65
C LYS A 196 6.85 16.75 -0.26
N THR A 197 7.14 16.53 -1.53
CA THR A 197 7.31 17.61 -2.51
C THR A 197 5.98 18.25 -2.90
N MET A 198 4.86 17.54 -2.70
CA MET A 198 3.52 17.96 -3.08
C MET A 198 2.55 17.84 -1.89
N VAL A 199 2.82 18.58 -0.82
CA VAL A 199 1.91 18.69 0.33
C VAL A 199 0.75 19.61 -0.03
N LEU A 200 -0.48 19.12 0.18
CA LEU A 200 -1.74 19.84 -0.12
C LEU A 200 -2.24 20.65 1.06
N GLY A 201 -1.90 20.27 2.27
CA GLY A 201 -2.28 20.89 3.54
C GLY A 201 -2.09 19.92 4.70
N ASN A 202 -2.44 20.37 5.92
CA ASN A 202 -2.30 19.54 7.12
C ASN A 202 -3.67 19.33 7.77
N VAL A 203 -4.08 18.06 7.91
CA VAL A 203 -5.36 17.68 8.52
C VAL A 203 -5.35 17.85 10.05
N GLY A 204 -4.21 18.22 10.65
CA GLY A 204 -4.10 18.68 12.03
C GLY A 204 -4.67 20.08 12.22
N GLU A 205 -4.60 20.90 11.19
CA GLU A 205 -4.97 22.33 11.19
C GLU A 205 -6.37 22.57 10.64
N THR A 206 -6.78 21.77 9.62
CA THR A 206 -8.08 21.90 8.97
C THR A 206 -8.70 20.54 8.69
N SER A 207 -9.90 20.47 8.08
CA SER A 207 -10.56 19.21 7.79
C SER A 207 -9.95 18.50 6.58
N ILE A 208 -10.12 17.15 6.52
CA ILE A 208 -9.78 16.37 5.33
C ILE A 208 -10.53 16.91 4.10
N TYR A 209 -11.80 17.32 4.30
CA TYR A 209 -12.63 17.87 3.23
C TYR A 209 -12.06 19.17 2.68
N ASP A 210 -11.62 20.08 3.55
CA ASP A 210 -11.09 21.38 3.12
C ASP A 210 -9.74 21.23 2.42
N VAL A 211 -8.84 20.36 2.93
CA VAL A 211 -7.56 20.08 2.25
C VAL A 211 -7.83 19.44 0.88
N TRP A 212 -8.73 18.46 0.80
CA TRP A 212 -9.07 17.79 -0.44
C TRP A 212 -9.67 18.72 -1.49
N ASN A 213 -10.48 19.68 -1.07
CA ASN A 213 -11.16 20.67 -1.92
C ASN A 213 -10.46 22.01 -1.96
N SER A 214 -9.26 22.13 -1.43
CA SER A 214 -8.49 23.38 -1.49
C SER A 214 -8.29 23.83 -2.95
N PRO A 215 -8.20 25.14 -3.22
CA PRO A 215 -8.01 25.65 -4.58
C PRO A 215 -6.84 24.97 -5.28
N ARG A 216 -5.72 24.78 -4.58
CA ARG A 216 -4.53 24.09 -5.09
C ARG A 216 -4.81 22.63 -5.48
N ALA A 217 -5.47 21.87 -4.61
CA ALA A 217 -5.78 20.46 -4.88
C ALA A 217 -6.76 20.30 -6.04
N VAL A 218 -7.74 21.20 -6.17
CA VAL A 218 -8.69 21.22 -7.28
C VAL A 218 -7.98 21.58 -8.59
N GLU A 219 -7.11 22.58 -8.57
CA GLU A 219 -6.35 23.02 -9.75
C GLU A 219 -5.42 21.92 -10.25
N LEU A 220 -4.65 21.26 -9.37
CA LEU A 220 -3.79 20.12 -9.74
C LEU A 220 -4.58 18.99 -10.42
N ARG A 221 -5.77 18.66 -9.92
CA ARG A 221 -6.64 17.65 -10.55
C ARG A 221 -7.15 18.10 -11.91
N ARG A 222 -7.57 19.37 -12.04
CA ARG A 222 -8.02 19.95 -13.31
C ARG A 222 -6.91 19.95 -14.34
N ASN A 223 -5.72 20.37 -13.96
CA ASN A 223 -4.55 20.42 -14.84
C ASN A 223 -4.10 19.03 -15.25
N PHE A 224 -4.15 18.04 -14.35
CA PHE A 224 -3.87 16.64 -14.67
C PHE A 224 -4.82 16.11 -15.78
N ILE A 225 -6.13 16.40 -15.71
CA ILE A 225 -7.11 16.01 -16.73
C ILE A 225 -6.77 16.63 -18.10
N LYS A 226 -6.27 17.88 -18.11
CA LYS A 226 -5.86 18.58 -19.33
C LYS A 226 -4.49 18.14 -19.86
N GLY A 227 -3.77 17.28 -19.12
CA GLY A 227 -2.39 16.90 -19.44
C GLY A 227 -1.35 17.99 -19.12
N ASP A 228 -1.73 19.04 -18.42
CA ASP A 228 -0.82 20.09 -17.96
C ASP A 228 -0.23 19.71 -16.60
N LEU A 229 1.05 19.33 -16.61
CA LEU A 229 1.77 18.89 -15.42
C LEU A 229 2.88 19.87 -14.99
N ARG A 230 2.88 21.10 -15.47
CA ARG A 230 3.94 22.09 -15.17
C ARG A 230 4.09 22.33 -13.66
N ASP A 231 2.97 22.42 -12.95
CA ASP A 231 2.93 22.62 -11.48
C ASP A 231 2.87 21.31 -10.68
N ASN A 232 3.03 20.17 -11.37
CA ASN A 232 3.00 18.84 -10.78
C ASN A 232 4.20 17.99 -11.20
N PRO A 233 5.41 18.33 -10.70
CA PRO A 233 6.64 17.65 -11.10
C PRO A 233 6.67 16.17 -10.69
N LEU A 234 5.93 15.77 -9.66
CA LEU A 234 5.81 14.38 -9.25
C LEU A 234 5.10 13.54 -10.34
N CYS A 235 3.96 14.02 -10.84
CA CYS A 235 3.23 13.32 -11.90
C CYS A 235 3.93 13.44 -13.26
N ALA A 236 4.60 14.57 -13.54
CA ALA A 236 5.35 14.76 -14.77
C ALA A 236 6.50 13.75 -14.94
N LYS A 237 7.14 13.34 -13.82
CA LYS A 237 8.22 12.35 -13.80
C LYS A 237 7.72 10.89 -13.63
N CYS A 238 6.41 10.68 -13.43
CA CYS A 238 5.87 9.37 -13.11
C CYS A 238 5.78 8.50 -14.37
N VAL A 239 6.54 7.41 -14.38
CA VAL A 239 6.52 6.39 -15.44
C VAL A 239 6.37 4.99 -14.83
N ILE A 240 5.80 4.08 -15.61
CA ILE A 240 5.65 2.67 -15.27
C ILE A 240 6.24 1.80 -16.36
N SER A 241 6.61 0.57 -16.00
CA SER A 241 6.89 -0.47 -16.99
C SER A 241 5.67 -0.70 -17.87
N GLY A 242 5.88 -0.78 -19.17
CA GLY A 242 4.84 -1.24 -20.08
C GLY A 242 4.54 -2.71 -19.85
N SER A 243 3.30 -3.11 -20.08
CA SER A 243 3.00 -4.54 -20.25
C SER A 243 3.70 -5.03 -21.52
N SER A 244 4.53 -6.04 -21.39
CA SER A 244 5.01 -6.83 -22.55
C SER A 244 3.87 -7.64 -23.10
#